data_d7d722645f009ea7ecf98f409c6d848e
#
_entry.id   d7d722645f009ea7ecf98f409c6d848e
#
_cell.length_a   1.000
_cell.length_b   1.000
_cell.length_c   1.000
_cell.angle_alpha   90.00
_cell.angle_beta   90.00
_cell.angle_gamma   90.00
#
_symmetry.space_group_name_H-M   'P 1'
#
loop_
_entity.id
_entity.type
_entity.pdbx_description
1 polymer ?
#
loop_
_entity_poly.entity_id
_entity_poly.type
_entity_poly.pdbx_seq_one_letter_code
_entity_poly.pdbx_strand_id
1 'polypeptide(L)'
;MKKTLLLVCAVLISNLALAAENKEEVVTVRISCPNPYYPVSAMANRISGTVNYAASVNEKGEVTSVETTGAEIFFRETRSAMRKCKYEPGKPGIARGTIRFRPSQP
;
A
#
# COMPACT_ATOMS: atom_id res chain seq x y z
N MET A 1 21.73 -47.41 5.17
CA MET A 1 22.67 -46.39 5.34
C MET A 1 22.48 -45.25 4.44
N LYS A 2 22.72 -45.46 3.20
CA LYS A 2 22.62 -44.39 2.26
C LYS A 2 21.23 -43.79 2.21
N LYS A 3 20.24 -44.59 2.42
CA LYS A 3 18.88 -44.12 2.39
C LYS A 3 18.59 -43.12 3.47
N THR A 4 19.14 -43.34 4.60
CA THR A 4 18.91 -42.47 5.72
C THR A 4 19.36 -41.06 5.43
N LEU A 5 20.49 -40.96 4.79
CA LEU A 5 21.02 -39.65 4.47
C LEU A 5 20.10 -38.84 3.58
N LEU A 6 19.51 -39.55 2.63
CA LEU A 6 18.61 -38.85 1.72
C LEU A 6 17.43 -38.24 2.43
N LEU A 7 16.90 -38.94 3.39
CA LEU A 7 15.77 -38.42 4.14
C LEU A 7 16.10 -37.14 4.85
N VAL A 8 17.26 -37.12 5.43
CA VAL A 8 17.68 -35.96 6.18
C VAL A 8 17.74 -34.73 5.29
N CYS A 9 18.26 -34.89 4.12
CA CYS A 9 18.37 -33.77 3.20
C CYS A 9 17.01 -33.20 2.86
N ALA A 10 16.05 -34.05 2.66
CA ALA A 10 14.72 -33.58 2.27
C ALA A 10 14.14 -32.72 3.36
N VAL A 11 14.34 -33.10 4.57
CA VAL A 11 13.78 -32.34 5.69
C VAL A 11 14.37 -30.94 5.77
N LEU A 12 15.66 -30.85 5.53
CA LEU A 12 16.31 -29.54 5.62
C LEU A 12 15.77 -28.58 4.57
N ILE A 13 15.51 -29.04 3.42
CA ILE A 13 15.00 -28.20 2.36
C ILE A 13 13.66 -27.59 2.75
N SER A 14 12.81 -28.37 3.36
CA SER A 14 11.52 -27.89 3.77
C SER A 14 11.64 -26.77 4.77
N ASN A 15 12.55 -26.92 5.70
CA ASN A 15 12.71 -25.90 6.72
C ASN A 15 13.14 -24.57 6.14
N LEU A 16 13.96 -24.60 5.13
CA LEU A 16 14.40 -23.36 4.53
C LEU A 16 13.25 -22.59 3.92
N ALA A 17 12.35 -23.28 3.28
CA ALA A 17 11.21 -22.63 2.67
C ALA A 17 10.37 -21.93 3.71
N LEU A 18 10.15 -22.55 4.84
CA LEU A 18 9.36 -21.95 5.89
C LEU A 18 10.03 -20.72 6.46
N ALA A 19 11.33 -20.80 6.62
CA ALA A 19 12.04 -19.67 7.18
C ALA A 19 11.89 -18.44 6.30
N ALA A 20 11.90 -18.63 4.99
CA ALA A 20 11.76 -17.51 4.08
C ALA A 20 10.41 -16.85 4.22
N GLU A 21 9.39 -17.64 4.44
CA GLU A 21 8.05 -17.09 4.54
C GLU A 21 7.81 -16.36 5.83
N ASN A 22 8.53 -16.72 6.84
CA ASN A 22 8.34 -16.10 8.14
C ASN A 22 9.12 -14.82 8.29
N LYS A 23 9.80 -14.41 7.26
CA LYS A 23 10.56 -13.20 7.34
C LYS A 23 9.63 -12.05 7.60
N GLU A 24 10.00 -11.24 8.54
CA GLU A 24 9.18 -10.13 8.90
C GLU A 24 9.19 -9.05 7.88
N GLU A 25 8.05 -8.47 7.64
CA GLU A 25 7.93 -7.33 6.77
C GLU A 25 7.73 -6.10 7.59
N VAL A 26 8.38 -5.02 7.19
CA VAL A 26 8.17 -3.76 7.83
C VAL A 26 6.86 -3.19 7.34
N VAL A 27 5.95 -2.95 8.25
CA VAL A 27 4.64 -2.42 7.92
C VAL A 27 4.63 -0.93 8.19
N THR A 28 4.21 -0.15 7.20
CA THR A 28 4.13 1.29 7.36
C THR A 28 3.03 1.62 8.38
N VAL A 29 3.27 2.67 9.16
CA VAL A 29 2.31 3.12 10.14
C VAL A 29 1.95 4.55 9.83
N ARG A 30 0.69 4.78 9.50
CA ARG A 30 0.24 6.11 9.11
C ARG A 30 0.02 7.00 10.32
N ILE A 31 0.52 8.21 10.25
CA ILE A 31 0.30 9.19 11.30
C ILE A 31 -0.85 10.10 10.91
N SER A 32 -0.80 10.67 9.71
CA SER A 32 -1.85 11.56 9.25
C SER A 32 -1.87 11.63 7.73
N CYS A 33 -3.05 11.80 7.20
CA CYS A 33 -3.25 12.02 5.78
C CYS A 33 -4.37 13.02 5.61
N PRO A 34 -4.21 14.01 4.72
CA PRO A 34 -5.32 14.90 4.42
C PRO A 34 -6.35 14.20 3.56
N ASN A 35 -7.57 14.66 3.61
CA ASN A 35 -8.59 14.15 2.71
C ASN A 35 -8.33 14.70 1.32
N PRO A 36 -8.50 13.90 0.28
CA PRO A 36 -8.35 14.42 -1.08
C PRO A 36 -9.49 15.35 -1.42
N TYR A 37 -9.20 16.33 -2.27
CA TYR A 37 -10.25 17.20 -2.78
C TYR A 37 -11.10 16.42 -3.76
N TYR A 38 -12.36 16.81 -3.85
CA TYR A 38 -13.25 16.22 -4.84
C TYR A 38 -13.14 17.06 -6.11
N PRO A 39 -12.88 16.46 -7.27
CA PRO A 39 -12.79 17.23 -8.49
C PRO A 39 -14.10 17.95 -8.76
N VAL A 40 -14.00 19.22 -9.17
CA VAL A 40 -15.18 20.05 -9.34
C VAL A 40 -16.17 19.45 -10.34
N SER A 41 -15.64 18.98 -11.46
CA SER A 41 -16.52 18.42 -12.49
C SER A 41 -17.21 17.15 -12.01
N ALA A 42 -16.49 16.34 -11.25
CA ALA A 42 -17.06 15.10 -10.73
C ALA A 42 -18.15 15.40 -9.72
N MET A 43 -17.94 16.42 -8.88
CA MET A 43 -18.95 16.80 -7.91
C MET A 43 -20.19 17.34 -8.61
N ALA A 44 -19.98 18.21 -9.61
CA ALA A 44 -21.09 18.81 -10.33
C ALA A 44 -21.94 17.76 -11.03
N ASN A 45 -21.32 16.73 -11.53
CA ASN A 45 -22.02 15.67 -12.25
C ASN A 45 -22.33 14.49 -11.38
N ARG A 46 -22.08 14.60 -10.08
CA ARG A 46 -22.34 13.58 -9.09
C ARG A 46 -21.73 12.24 -9.45
N ILE A 47 -20.50 12.29 -9.92
CA ILE A 47 -19.75 11.09 -10.29
C ILE A 47 -19.02 10.55 -9.07
N SER A 48 -19.19 9.27 -8.80
CA SER A 48 -18.46 8.61 -7.72
C SER A 48 -17.47 7.63 -8.31
N GLY A 49 -16.54 7.16 -7.49
CA GLY A 49 -15.57 6.20 -7.96
C GLY A 49 -14.65 5.76 -6.84
N THR A 50 -13.82 4.80 -7.17
CA THR A 50 -12.90 4.21 -6.20
C THR A 50 -11.50 4.21 -6.78
N VAL A 51 -10.53 4.59 -5.98
CA VAL A 51 -9.12 4.58 -6.37
C VAL A 51 -8.35 3.70 -5.40
N ASN A 52 -7.59 2.78 -5.97
CA ASN A 52 -6.64 1.99 -5.17
C ASN A 52 -5.29 2.65 -5.32
N TYR A 53 -4.57 2.76 -4.21
CA TYR A 53 -3.27 3.41 -4.26
C TYR A 53 -2.19 2.54 -3.64
N ALA A 54 -0.95 2.79 -4.06
CA ALA A 54 0.24 2.21 -3.47
C ALA A 54 1.23 3.34 -3.32
N ALA A 55 1.51 3.72 -2.09
CA ALA A 55 2.39 4.84 -1.80
C ALA A 55 3.71 4.32 -1.26
N SER A 56 4.81 4.78 -1.85
CA SER A 56 6.14 4.42 -1.37
C SER A 56 6.53 5.34 -0.24
N VAL A 57 6.88 4.77 0.91
CA VAL A 57 7.23 5.50 2.10
C VAL A 57 8.70 5.28 2.40
N ASN A 58 9.45 6.35 2.62
CA ASN A 58 10.87 6.25 2.88
C ASN A 58 11.16 6.16 4.38
N GLU A 59 12.45 6.12 4.71
CA GLU A 59 12.88 6.00 6.11
C GLU A 59 12.41 7.15 6.99
N LYS A 60 12.19 8.29 6.40
CA LYS A 60 11.75 9.45 7.16
C LYS A 60 10.25 9.51 7.32
N GLY A 61 9.54 8.56 6.76
CA GLY A 61 8.09 8.55 6.82
C GLY A 61 7.43 9.42 5.77
N GLU A 62 8.20 9.80 4.75
CA GLU A 62 7.68 10.65 3.68
C GLU A 62 7.26 9.79 2.49
N VAL A 63 6.21 10.25 1.80
CA VAL A 63 5.74 9.57 0.60
C VAL A 63 6.54 10.09 -0.59
N THR A 64 7.22 9.19 -1.28
CA THR A 64 8.07 9.56 -2.41
C THR A 64 7.40 9.32 -3.75
N SER A 65 6.46 8.40 -3.83
CA SER A 65 5.72 8.17 -5.06
C SER A 65 4.39 7.52 -4.73
N VAL A 66 3.41 7.69 -5.63
CA VAL A 66 2.09 7.14 -5.44
C VAL A 66 1.61 6.58 -6.76
N GLU A 67 1.23 5.31 -6.75
CA GLU A 67 0.63 4.68 -7.93
C GLU A 67 -0.84 4.51 -7.69
N THR A 68 -1.65 4.72 -8.72
CA THR A 68 -3.09 4.68 -8.60
C THR A 68 -3.69 3.82 -9.69
N THR A 69 -4.76 3.10 -9.34
CA THR A 69 -5.56 2.35 -10.29
C THR A 69 -7.02 2.57 -9.93
N GLY A 70 -7.90 2.34 -10.89
CA GLY A 70 -9.32 2.49 -10.66
C GLY A 70 -9.89 3.65 -11.43
N ALA A 71 -10.66 4.50 -10.75
CA ALA A 71 -11.36 5.60 -11.39
C ALA A 71 -10.40 6.75 -11.70
N GLU A 72 -10.06 6.88 -12.97
CA GLU A 72 -9.03 7.78 -13.42
C GLU A 72 -9.31 9.24 -13.09
N ILE A 73 -10.55 9.63 -13.12
CA ILE A 73 -10.92 11.03 -12.88
C ILE A 73 -10.48 11.50 -11.49
N PHE A 74 -10.24 10.57 -10.56
CA PHE A 74 -9.84 10.90 -9.20
C PHE A 74 -8.35 10.68 -8.94
N PHE A 75 -7.59 10.30 -9.95
CA PHE A 75 -6.18 9.97 -9.73
C PHE A 75 -5.37 11.15 -9.22
N ARG A 76 -5.54 12.31 -9.83
CA ARG A 76 -4.73 13.46 -9.45
C ARG A 76 -4.96 13.86 -8.01
N GLU A 77 -6.20 13.92 -7.59
CA GLU A 77 -6.52 14.28 -6.21
C GLU A 77 -6.03 13.25 -5.23
N THR A 78 -6.11 11.99 -5.61
CA THR A 78 -5.60 10.93 -4.75
C THR A 78 -4.09 11.07 -4.57
N ARG A 79 -3.37 11.23 -5.67
CA ARG A 79 -1.92 11.36 -5.58
C ARG A 79 -1.51 12.60 -4.80
N SER A 80 -2.21 13.69 -5.01
CA SER A 80 -1.90 14.93 -4.31
C SER A 80 -2.08 14.77 -2.81
N ALA A 81 -3.17 14.16 -2.40
CA ALA A 81 -3.44 13.95 -0.97
C ALA A 81 -2.43 12.97 -0.38
N MET A 82 -2.17 11.87 -1.07
CA MET A 82 -1.28 10.86 -0.54
C MET A 82 0.15 11.37 -0.37
N ARG A 83 0.58 12.26 -1.22
CA ARG A 83 1.93 12.83 -1.09
C ARG A 83 2.10 13.65 0.17
N LYS A 84 1.01 14.12 0.73
CA LYS A 84 1.05 14.90 1.95
C LYS A 84 0.86 14.06 3.21
N CYS A 85 0.72 12.75 3.05
CA CYS A 85 0.60 11.87 4.20
C CYS A 85 1.90 11.80 4.94
N LYS A 86 1.79 11.61 6.25
CA LYS A 86 2.94 11.42 7.11
C LYS A 86 2.87 10.03 7.70
N TYR A 87 3.99 9.34 7.68
CA TYR A 87 4.10 7.99 8.23
C TYR A 87 5.17 7.97 9.31
N GLU A 88 5.15 6.94 10.12
CA GLU A 88 6.11 6.81 11.20
C GLU A 88 7.51 6.57 10.63
N PRO A 89 8.52 7.35 11.07
CA PRO A 89 9.88 7.15 10.57
C PRO A 89 10.43 5.80 10.98
N GLY A 90 11.34 5.29 10.17
CA GLY A 90 11.99 4.03 10.47
C GLY A 90 11.24 2.81 10.00
N LYS A 91 10.13 3.01 9.30
CA LYS A 91 9.32 1.90 8.79
C LYS A 91 9.01 2.10 7.32
N PRO A 92 10.03 2.09 6.46
CA PRO A 92 9.79 2.29 5.03
C PRO A 92 9.09 1.10 4.42
N GLY A 93 8.37 1.35 3.35
CA GLY A 93 7.66 0.28 2.66
C GLY A 93 6.62 0.84 1.73
N ILE A 94 5.69 -0.01 1.35
CA ILE A 94 4.60 0.36 0.45
C ILE A 94 3.31 0.38 1.25
N ALA A 95 2.67 1.54 1.27
CA ALA A 95 1.38 1.69 1.95
C ALA A 95 0.29 1.59 0.90
N ARG A 96 -0.57 0.59 1.04
CA ARG A 96 -1.64 0.34 0.08
C ARG A 96 -2.98 0.62 0.71
N GLY A 97 -3.90 1.09 -0.10
CA GLY A 97 -5.25 1.34 0.39
C GLY A 97 -6.19 1.71 -0.71
N THR A 98 -7.40 2.07 -0.30
CA THR A 98 -8.48 2.38 -1.22
C THR A 98 -9.19 3.62 -0.74
N ILE A 99 -9.48 4.53 -1.67
CA ILE A 99 -10.26 5.72 -1.36
C ILE A 99 -11.53 5.68 -2.20
N ARG A 100 -12.65 5.87 -1.53
CA ARG A 100 -13.94 5.92 -2.19
C ARG A 100 -14.41 7.36 -2.26
N PHE A 101 -14.64 7.83 -3.48
CA PHE A 101 -15.10 9.17 -3.71
C PHE A 101 -16.60 9.14 -3.93
N ARG A 102 -17.32 9.85 -3.09
CA ARG A 102 -18.78 9.94 -3.21
C ARG A 102 -19.20 11.39 -3.07
N PRO A 103 -20.09 11.87 -3.95
CA PRO A 103 -20.55 13.25 -3.82
C PRO A 103 -21.29 13.44 -2.51
N SER A 104 -21.15 14.64 -1.95
CA SER A 104 -21.86 14.96 -0.74
C SER A 104 -23.36 14.95 -0.97
N GLN A 105 -24.09 14.57 0.06
CA GLN A 105 -25.52 14.65 0.00
C GLN A 105 -25.96 16.05 0.34
N PRO A 106 -26.98 16.57 -0.36
CA PRO A 106 -27.47 17.92 -0.07
C PRO A 106 -28.12 18.02 1.29
#